data_0555d575ed46eb0035f562048751388b
#
_entry.id   0555d575ed46eb0035f562048751388b
#
_cell.length_a   1.000
_cell.length_b   1.000
_cell.length_c   1.000
_cell.angle_alpha   90.00
_cell.angle_beta   90.00
_cell.angle_gamma   90.00
#
_symmetry.space_group_name_H-M   'P 1'
#
loop_
_entity.id
_entity.type
_entity.pdbx_description
1 polymer ?
#
loop_
_entity_poly.entity_id
_entity_poly.type
_entity_poly.pdbx_seq_one_letter_code
_entity_poly.pdbx_strand_id
1 'polypeptide(L)'
;GKKIQVKPNGGVWVHDNKTYLGDDVATFVLEKNIKLEDPTRTNYVFMGWDKKKGKDDVAYIFTAIWEVDKIGNGEKPDGIPDKYQKKITFKVVNGTWEDKSANDISYYVTLLDKEGKWNVNGTARINIPTGMTANYGYEKGKWDIEPTEIVSGIEDVVYVYLFDKIAETEPQPQPTTVQPTPTVKTVVQKKTVYKKQYVEPITLKTGDNLTFLGVLVGLCAAGFAGTIIFGKKRSK
;
A
#
# COMPACT_ATOMS: atom_id res chain seq x y z
N GLY A 1 -40.63 -42.68 0.61
CA GLY A 1 -39.22 -42.66 0.11
C GLY A 1 -38.31 -41.89 1.07
N LYS A 2 -37.01 -42.23 1.08
CA LYS A 2 -36.04 -41.48 1.88
C LYS A 2 -35.90 -40.05 1.36
N LYS A 3 -35.61 -39.12 2.26
CA LYS A 3 -35.45 -37.69 1.98
C LYS A 3 -33.99 -37.29 2.09
N ILE A 4 -33.66 -36.12 1.51
CA ILE A 4 -32.43 -35.38 1.78
C ILE A 4 -32.78 -34.01 2.35
N GLN A 5 -31.86 -33.46 3.09
CA GLN A 5 -31.91 -32.09 3.56
C GLN A 5 -30.73 -31.32 2.97
N VAL A 6 -30.99 -30.05 2.54
CA VAL A 6 -29.99 -29.15 2.00
C VAL A 6 -30.02 -27.87 2.82
N LYS A 7 -28.85 -27.44 3.31
CA LYS A 7 -28.64 -26.29 4.17
C LYS A 7 -27.71 -25.29 3.48
N PRO A 8 -28.17 -24.12 3.07
CA PRO A 8 -27.32 -23.06 2.49
C PRO A 8 -26.24 -22.55 3.44
N ASN A 9 -26.41 -22.74 4.75
CA ASN A 9 -25.44 -22.39 5.79
C ASN A 9 -24.95 -20.95 5.69
N GLY A 10 -25.86 -20.01 5.73
CA GLY A 10 -25.59 -18.57 5.63
C GLY A 10 -25.55 -18.03 4.20
N GLY A 11 -25.72 -18.88 3.20
CA GLY A 11 -25.79 -18.51 1.79
C GLY A 11 -27.20 -18.37 1.24
N VAL A 12 -27.28 -18.25 -0.08
CA VAL A 12 -28.51 -18.26 -0.88
C VAL A 12 -28.45 -19.44 -1.81
N TRP A 13 -29.43 -20.32 -1.74
CA TRP A 13 -29.55 -21.47 -2.62
C TRP A 13 -30.91 -21.44 -3.35
N VAL A 14 -30.87 -21.62 -4.65
CA VAL A 14 -32.08 -21.65 -5.48
C VAL A 14 -32.22 -23.04 -6.08
N HIS A 15 -33.39 -23.66 -5.87
CA HIS A 15 -33.72 -24.96 -6.42
C HIS A 15 -35.21 -24.98 -6.80
N ASP A 16 -35.54 -25.44 -7.99
CA ASP A 16 -36.91 -25.49 -8.52
C ASP A 16 -37.68 -24.17 -8.34
N ASN A 17 -37.06 -23.05 -8.69
CA ASN A 17 -37.60 -21.69 -8.57
C ASN A 17 -37.94 -21.27 -7.11
N LYS A 18 -37.48 -22.01 -6.13
CA LYS A 18 -37.60 -21.67 -4.71
C LYS A 18 -36.27 -21.26 -4.14
N THR A 19 -36.26 -20.17 -3.37
CA THR A 19 -35.06 -19.64 -2.72
C THR A 19 -35.04 -20.05 -1.24
N TYR A 20 -33.88 -20.56 -0.80
CA TYR A 20 -33.58 -20.90 0.60
C TYR A 20 -32.45 -20.01 1.07
N LEU A 21 -32.61 -19.39 2.24
CA LEU A 21 -31.72 -18.35 2.77
C LEU A 21 -31.17 -18.75 4.14
N GLY A 22 -29.91 -18.41 4.39
CA GLY A 22 -29.32 -18.46 5.72
C GLY A 22 -29.40 -19.84 6.37
N ASP A 23 -30.21 -19.99 7.41
CA ASP A 23 -30.38 -21.21 8.17
C ASP A 23 -31.55 -22.08 7.70
N ASP A 24 -32.20 -21.75 6.59
CA ASP A 24 -33.24 -22.55 5.99
C ASP A 24 -32.80 -24.00 5.76
N VAL A 25 -33.70 -24.92 5.89
CA VAL A 25 -33.51 -26.34 5.60
C VAL A 25 -34.50 -26.75 4.51
N ALA A 26 -33.98 -26.99 3.32
CA ALA A 26 -34.78 -27.57 2.25
C ALA A 26 -34.85 -29.09 2.40
N THR A 27 -36.03 -29.68 2.25
CA THR A 27 -36.23 -31.13 2.37
C THR A 27 -36.89 -31.67 1.11
N PHE A 28 -36.28 -32.66 0.47
CA PHE A 28 -36.72 -33.25 -0.79
C PHE A 28 -36.71 -34.78 -0.72
N VAL A 29 -37.48 -35.42 -1.58
CA VAL A 29 -37.38 -36.84 -1.81
C VAL A 29 -36.03 -37.17 -2.45
N LEU A 30 -35.33 -38.18 -1.96
CA LEU A 30 -34.06 -38.63 -2.51
C LEU A 30 -34.31 -39.27 -3.91
N GLU A 31 -33.84 -38.59 -4.93
CA GLU A 31 -33.80 -39.10 -6.30
C GLU A 31 -32.47 -39.75 -6.63
N LYS A 32 -32.46 -40.67 -7.62
CA LYS A 32 -31.29 -41.49 -7.94
C LYS A 32 -30.08 -40.65 -8.39
N ASN A 33 -30.31 -39.50 -9.04
CA ASN A 33 -29.27 -38.64 -9.63
C ASN A 33 -29.54 -37.16 -9.29
N ILE A 34 -29.72 -36.85 -7.99
CA ILE A 34 -29.90 -35.45 -7.61
C ILE A 34 -28.62 -34.67 -7.82
N LYS A 35 -28.74 -33.57 -8.57
CA LYS A 35 -27.68 -32.56 -8.73
C LYS A 35 -28.11 -31.34 -7.91
N LEU A 36 -27.23 -30.93 -6.99
CA LEU A 36 -27.43 -29.70 -6.23
C LEU A 36 -26.72 -28.56 -6.96
N GLU A 37 -27.43 -27.47 -7.21
CA GLU A 37 -26.85 -26.23 -7.71
C GLU A 37 -25.94 -25.63 -6.66
N ASP A 38 -24.93 -24.88 -7.11
CA ASP A 38 -24.04 -24.16 -6.21
C ASP A 38 -24.77 -22.96 -5.59
N PRO A 39 -24.73 -22.80 -4.27
CA PRO A 39 -25.28 -21.62 -3.61
C PRO A 39 -24.33 -20.43 -3.75
N THR A 40 -24.81 -19.25 -3.43
CA THR A 40 -24.03 -18.01 -3.38
C THR A 40 -24.03 -17.42 -1.99
N ARG A 41 -22.94 -16.70 -1.65
CA ARG A 41 -22.84 -15.94 -0.41
C ARG A 41 -21.87 -14.77 -0.61
N THR A 42 -22.35 -13.56 -0.30
CA THR A 42 -21.52 -12.34 -0.42
C THR A 42 -20.27 -12.46 0.44
N ASN A 43 -19.10 -12.13 -0.11
CA ASN A 43 -17.77 -12.21 0.52
C ASN A 43 -17.34 -13.64 0.93
N TYR A 44 -17.86 -14.65 0.24
CA TYR A 44 -17.45 -16.04 0.46
C TYR A 44 -17.37 -16.81 -0.87
N VAL A 45 -16.52 -17.81 -0.93
CA VAL A 45 -16.44 -18.80 -2.01
C VAL A 45 -17.12 -20.08 -1.54
N PHE A 46 -17.97 -20.65 -2.39
CA PHE A 46 -18.54 -21.97 -2.16
C PHE A 46 -17.48 -23.04 -2.42
N MET A 47 -17.23 -23.89 -1.42
CA MET A 47 -16.18 -24.92 -1.46
C MET A 47 -16.74 -26.33 -1.68
N GLY A 48 -18.05 -26.45 -1.83
CA GLY A 48 -18.72 -27.74 -1.98
C GLY A 48 -19.73 -28.02 -0.87
N TRP A 49 -20.30 -29.21 -0.92
CA TRP A 49 -21.28 -29.67 0.03
C TRP A 49 -20.67 -30.68 1.02
N ASP A 50 -20.76 -30.42 2.31
CA ASP A 50 -20.50 -31.41 3.36
C ASP A 50 -21.70 -32.37 3.44
N LYS A 51 -21.47 -33.64 3.08
CA LYS A 51 -22.49 -34.69 3.04
C LYS A 51 -22.39 -35.56 4.27
N LYS A 52 -23.44 -35.56 5.12
CA LYS A 52 -23.53 -36.42 6.28
C LYS A 52 -24.72 -37.33 6.20
N LYS A 53 -24.67 -38.50 6.88
CA LYS A 53 -25.86 -39.36 7.07
C LYS A 53 -26.91 -38.63 7.91
N GLY A 54 -28.15 -38.70 7.47
CA GLY A 54 -29.29 -38.24 8.25
C GLY A 54 -29.76 -39.27 9.25
N LYS A 55 -30.87 -38.97 9.88
CA LYS A 55 -31.60 -39.87 10.82
C LYS A 55 -33.01 -40.11 10.30
N ASP A 56 -33.63 -41.19 10.76
CA ASP A 56 -35.01 -41.56 10.44
C ASP A 56 -35.25 -41.69 8.93
N ASP A 57 -36.14 -40.88 8.37
CA ASP A 57 -36.47 -40.85 6.94
C ASP A 57 -35.51 -39.99 6.10
N VAL A 58 -34.60 -39.28 6.74
CA VAL A 58 -33.56 -38.47 6.07
C VAL A 58 -32.31 -39.32 5.79
N ALA A 59 -32.02 -39.60 4.53
CA ALA A 59 -30.86 -40.36 4.14
C ALA A 59 -29.55 -39.56 4.27
N TYR A 60 -29.56 -38.31 3.80
CA TYR A 60 -28.39 -37.43 3.79
C TYR A 60 -28.78 -36.01 4.13
N ILE A 61 -27.79 -35.29 4.74
CA ILE A 61 -27.82 -33.85 4.97
C ILE A 61 -26.64 -33.26 4.22
N PHE A 62 -26.91 -32.31 3.36
CA PHE A 62 -25.89 -31.52 2.64
C PHE A 62 -25.81 -30.12 3.24
N THR A 63 -24.64 -29.72 3.69
CA THR A 63 -24.41 -28.38 4.25
C THR A 63 -23.37 -27.67 3.41
N ALA A 64 -23.67 -26.45 2.94
CA ALA A 64 -22.72 -25.68 2.16
C ALA A 64 -21.47 -25.34 2.98
N ILE A 65 -20.29 -25.49 2.36
CA ILE A 65 -19.01 -25.14 2.94
C ILE A 65 -18.58 -23.81 2.32
N TRP A 66 -18.19 -22.87 3.16
CA TRP A 66 -17.81 -21.52 2.78
C TRP A 66 -16.40 -21.19 3.23
N GLU A 67 -15.64 -20.48 2.38
CA GLU A 67 -14.40 -19.82 2.74
C GLU A 67 -14.53 -18.32 2.51
N VAL A 68 -13.88 -17.51 3.35
CA VAL A 68 -13.92 -16.03 3.25
C VAL A 68 -13.25 -15.56 1.98
N ASP A 69 -13.88 -14.59 1.29
CA ASP A 69 -13.39 -13.89 0.10
C ASP A 69 -13.75 -12.41 0.25
N LYS A 70 -12.84 -11.64 0.80
CA LYS A 70 -13.00 -10.19 1.04
C LYS A 70 -11.87 -9.38 0.43
N ILE A 71 -10.71 -10.02 0.22
CA ILE A 71 -9.53 -9.39 -0.36
C ILE A 71 -9.33 -9.87 -1.79
N GLY A 72 -8.48 -9.15 -2.52
CA GLY A 72 -8.13 -9.47 -3.90
C GLY A 72 -7.63 -8.23 -4.62
N ASN A 73 -7.22 -8.39 -5.87
CA ASN A 73 -6.79 -7.25 -6.67
C ASN A 73 -7.97 -6.28 -6.90
N GLY A 74 -7.71 -4.97 -6.70
CA GLY A 74 -8.73 -3.93 -6.70
C GLY A 74 -9.46 -3.79 -5.36
N GLU A 75 -8.92 -4.35 -4.27
CA GLU A 75 -9.43 -4.26 -2.89
C GLU A 75 -10.88 -4.74 -2.78
N LYS A 76 -11.21 -5.87 -3.42
CA LYS A 76 -12.55 -6.47 -3.45
C LYS A 76 -12.46 -7.99 -3.57
N PRO A 77 -13.55 -8.73 -3.26
CA PRO A 77 -13.65 -10.16 -3.51
C PRO A 77 -13.35 -10.51 -4.97
N ASP A 78 -12.58 -11.56 -5.20
CA ASP A 78 -12.13 -11.99 -6.53
C ASP A 78 -12.44 -13.46 -6.86
N GLY A 79 -13.16 -14.16 -5.99
CA GLY A 79 -13.53 -15.56 -6.17
C GLY A 79 -12.46 -16.54 -5.65
N ILE A 80 -11.43 -16.05 -4.98
CA ILE A 80 -10.37 -16.87 -4.39
C ILE A 80 -10.43 -16.68 -2.87
N PRO A 81 -10.48 -17.78 -2.09
CA PRO A 81 -10.49 -17.63 -0.63
C PRO A 81 -9.25 -16.90 -0.11
N ASP A 82 -9.46 -15.91 0.76
CA ASP A 82 -8.44 -15.05 1.34
C ASP A 82 -7.25 -15.82 1.90
N LYS A 83 -7.48 -16.98 2.49
CA LYS A 83 -6.44 -17.83 3.11
C LYS A 83 -5.39 -18.36 2.12
N TYR A 84 -5.65 -18.30 0.82
CA TYR A 84 -4.71 -18.73 -0.22
C TYR A 84 -4.01 -17.55 -0.88
N GLN A 85 -4.28 -16.32 -0.44
CA GLN A 85 -3.72 -15.11 -1.01
C GLN A 85 -2.78 -14.41 -0.04
N LYS A 86 -1.78 -13.75 -0.59
CA LYS A 86 -0.90 -12.84 0.16
C LYS A 86 -0.68 -11.56 -0.61
N LYS A 87 -0.59 -10.44 0.09
CA LYS A 87 -0.27 -9.14 -0.49
C LYS A 87 1.24 -8.99 -0.64
N ILE A 88 1.65 -8.60 -1.83
CA ILE A 88 3.02 -8.21 -2.13
C ILE A 88 3.02 -6.69 -2.29
N THR A 89 3.96 -6.02 -1.63
CA THR A 89 4.14 -4.57 -1.76
C THR A 89 5.59 -4.28 -2.03
N PHE A 90 5.86 -3.47 -3.06
CA PHE A 90 7.17 -2.90 -3.33
C PHE A 90 7.13 -1.40 -3.07
N LYS A 91 8.12 -0.90 -2.36
CA LYS A 91 8.32 0.52 -2.06
C LYS A 91 9.66 0.97 -2.59
N VAL A 92 9.74 2.19 -3.11
CA VAL A 92 11.00 2.85 -3.45
C VAL A 92 11.16 4.08 -2.57
N VAL A 93 12.35 4.23 -1.99
CA VAL A 93 12.68 5.33 -1.08
C VAL A 93 13.87 6.09 -1.63
N ASN A 94 13.76 7.41 -1.67
CA ASN A 94 14.76 8.32 -2.23
C ASN A 94 15.04 8.09 -3.73
N GLY A 95 14.05 7.61 -4.46
CA GLY A 95 14.14 7.35 -5.88
C GLY A 95 12.76 7.14 -6.50
N THR A 96 12.75 6.64 -7.73
CA THR A 96 11.56 6.35 -8.52
C THR A 96 11.69 4.99 -9.20
N TRP A 97 10.55 4.41 -9.54
CA TRP A 97 10.48 3.27 -10.46
C TRP A 97 10.85 3.69 -11.89
N GLU A 98 10.88 2.73 -12.81
CA GLU A 98 11.18 2.97 -14.22
C GLU A 98 10.23 3.99 -14.88
N ASP A 99 8.96 3.99 -14.52
CA ASP A 99 7.93 4.92 -14.98
C ASP A 99 7.99 6.31 -14.34
N LYS A 100 9.01 6.59 -13.53
CA LYS A 100 9.25 7.83 -12.78
C LYS A 100 8.24 8.09 -11.64
N SER A 101 7.35 7.15 -11.34
CA SER A 101 6.53 7.22 -10.13
C SER A 101 7.31 6.76 -8.88
N ALA A 102 6.85 7.17 -7.70
CA ALA A 102 7.34 6.68 -6.42
C ALA A 102 6.20 6.03 -5.59
N ASN A 103 5.08 5.72 -6.25
CA ASN A 103 3.94 5.08 -5.59
C ASN A 103 4.26 3.63 -5.24
N ASP A 104 3.69 3.15 -4.13
CA ASP A 104 3.76 1.74 -3.78
C ASP A 104 3.14 0.88 -4.88
N ILE A 105 3.82 -0.20 -5.25
CA ILE A 105 3.29 -1.23 -6.14
C ILE A 105 2.77 -2.35 -5.27
N SER A 106 1.44 -2.54 -5.23
CA SER A 106 0.81 -3.57 -4.39
C SER A 106 -0.16 -4.42 -5.19
N TYR A 107 -0.13 -5.73 -4.97
CA TYR A 107 -1.08 -6.68 -5.54
C TYR A 107 -1.14 -7.96 -4.71
N TYR A 108 -2.20 -8.75 -4.91
CA TYR A 108 -2.34 -10.07 -4.31
C TYR A 108 -1.86 -11.16 -5.26
N VAL A 109 -1.22 -12.18 -4.70
CA VAL A 109 -0.87 -13.41 -5.39
C VAL A 109 -1.53 -14.59 -4.71
N THR A 110 -1.85 -15.62 -5.48
CA THR A 110 -2.50 -16.85 -5.01
C THR A 110 -1.48 -17.97 -4.89
N LEU A 111 -1.42 -18.60 -3.72
CA LEU A 111 -0.54 -19.73 -3.47
C LEU A 111 -1.15 -21.01 -4.06
N LEU A 112 -0.39 -21.66 -4.92
CA LEU A 112 -0.79 -22.87 -5.63
C LEU A 112 0.19 -24.02 -5.35
N ASP A 113 -0.34 -25.22 -5.32
CA ASP A 113 0.49 -26.45 -5.36
C ASP A 113 1.00 -26.73 -6.77
N LYS A 114 1.71 -27.84 -6.92
CA LYS A 114 2.30 -28.26 -8.20
C LYS A 114 1.24 -28.61 -9.26
N GLU A 115 0.05 -28.96 -8.85
CA GLU A 115 -1.11 -29.26 -9.69
C GLU A 115 -1.92 -28.01 -10.04
N GLY A 116 -1.52 -26.81 -9.53
CA GLY A 116 -2.21 -25.56 -9.76
C GLY A 116 -3.46 -25.36 -8.91
N LYS A 117 -3.60 -26.11 -7.82
CA LYS A 117 -4.71 -25.97 -6.87
C LYS A 117 -4.34 -25.05 -5.72
N TRP A 118 -5.31 -24.35 -5.17
CA TRP A 118 -5.14 -23.48 -3.99
C TRP A 118 -4.56 -24.26 -2.82
N ASN A 119 -3.46 -23.77 -2.27
CA ASN A 119 -2.76 -24.45 -1.18
C ASN A 119 -2.00 -23.41 -0.32
N VAL A 120 -2.28 -23.39 1.00
CA VAL A 120 -1.59 -22.49 1.95
C VAL A 120 -0.09 -22.75 2.05
N ASN A 121 0.36 -23.96 1.71
CA ASN A 121 1.78 -24.35 1.63
C ASN A 121 2.32 -24.27 0.20
N GLY A 122 1.55 -23.71 -0.72
CA GLY A 122 1.93 -23.55 -2.11
C GLY A 122 2.89 -22.38 -2.33
N THR A 123 3.11 -22.06 -3.59
CA THR A 123 3.96 -20.96 -4.02
C THR A 123 3.23 -20.05 -5.01
N ALA A 124 3.75 -18.85 -5.19
CA ALA A 124 3.32 -17.93 -6.24
C ALA A 124 4.54 -17.27 -6.89
N ARG A 125 4.40 -16.88 -8.15
CA ARG A 125 5.40 -16.08 -8.85
C ARG A 125 5.06 -14.62 -8.71
N ILE A 126 6.08 -13.79 -8.47
CA ILE A 126 5.96 -12.33 -8.41
C ILE A 126 6.82 -11.66 -9.48
N ASN A 127 6.44 -10.45 -9.88
CA ASN A 127 7.20 -9.61 -10.80
C ASN A 127 7.98 -8.58 -9.99
N ILE A 128 9.30 -8.72 -9.94
CA ILE A 128 10.18 -7.82 -9.21
C ILE A 128 10.41 -6.56 -10.07
N PRO A 129 10.10 -5.36 -9.56
CA PRO A 129 10.36 -4.12 -10.28
C PRO A 129 11.86 -3.94 -10.58
N THR A 130 12.16 -3.34 -11.72
CA THR A 130 13.50 -3.03 -12.19
C THR A 130 13.60 -1.56 -12.63
N GLY A 131 14.78 -1.09 -13.02
CA GLY A 131 14.95 0.24 -13.60
C GLY A 131 14.77 1.39 -12.60
N MET A 132 14.95 1.14 -11.29
CA MET A 132 14.87 2.17 -10.27
C MET A 132 15.96 3.24 -10.49
N THR A 133 15.58 4.50 -10.26
CA THR A 133 16.46 5.66 -10.43
C THR A 133 16.53 6.46 -9.14
N ALA A 134 17.73 6.81 -8.68
CA ALA A 134 17.92 7.64 -7.51
C ALA A 134 17.42 9.07 -7.71
N ASN A 135 16.86 9.68 -6.67
CA ASN A 135 16.62 11.11 -6.62
C ASN A 135 17.96 11.87 -6.50
N TYR A 136 17.94 13.17 -6.85
CA TYR A 136 19.11 14.02 -6.70
C TYR A 136 19.65 13.97 -5.26
N GLY A 137 20.94 13.78 -5.10
CA GLY A 137 21.62 13.67 -3.81
C GLY A 137 21.60 12.26 -3.20
N TYR A 138 21.14 11.25 -3.95
CA TYR A 138 21.13 9.84 -3.53
C TYR A 138 21.79 8.94 -4.57
N GLU A 139 22.30 7.80 -4.11
CA GLU A 139 22.97 6.81 -4.96
C GLU A 139 22.86 5.39 -4.36
N LYS A 140 23.40 4.38 -5.08
CA LYS A 140 23.60 3.00 -4.58
C LYS A 140 22.37 2.38 -3.96
N GLY A 141 21.31 2.29 -4.73
CA GLY A 141 20.07 1.63 -4.27
C GLY A 141 20.27 0.13 -4.00
N LYS A 142 19.57 -0.36 -2.99
CA LYS A 142 19.54 -1.79 -2.61
C LYS A 142 18.19 -2.15 -2.00
N TRP A 143 17.84 -3.41 -2.10
CA TRP A 143 16.70 -3.96 -1.35
C TRP A 143 17.03 -4.12 0.14
N ASP A 144 16.06 -3.85 1.00
CA ASP A 144 16.14 -4.19 2.43
C ASP A 144 16.08 -5.72 2.65
N ILE A 145 15.21 -6.37 1.90
CA ILE A 145 15.09 -7.81 1.76
C ILE A 145 15.14 -8.10 0.27
N GLU A 146 16.10 -8.91 -0.17
CA GLU A 146 16.22 -9.27 -1.59
C GLU A 146 15.02 -10.09 -2.04
N PRO A 147 14.18 -9.58 -2.95
CA PRO A 147 13.02 -10.33 -3.42
C PRO A 147 13.43 -11.49 -4.33
N THR A 148 12.70 -12.58 -4.23
CA THR A 148 12.81 -13.74 -5.11
C THR A 148 11.57 -13.85 -5.99
N GLU A 149 11.71 -14.30 -7.24
CA GLU A 149 10.57 -14.46 -8.15
C GLU A 149 9.49 -15.43 -7.64
N ILE A 150 9.87 -16.38 -6.78
CA ILE A 150 8.95 -17.33 -6.17
C ILE A 150 8.83 -17.03 -4.70
N VAL A 151 7.61 -16.83 -4.26
CA VAL A 151 7.26 -16.59 -2.87
C VAL A 151 6.41 -17.72 -2.31
N SER A 152 6.50 -17.95 -1.01
CA SER A 152 5.71 -18.93 -0.26
C SER A 152 5.22 -18.33 1.05
N GLY A 153 4.39 -19.08 1.79
CA GLY A 153 3.80 -18.63 3.05
C GLY A 153 2.70 -17.58 2.84
N ILE A 154 1.74 -17.56 3.76
CA ILE A 154 0.53 -16.72 3.67
C ILE A 154 0.72 -15.30 4.18
N GLU A 155 1.84 -15.01 4.85
CA GLU A 155 2.11 -13.68 5.41
C GLU A 155 2.37 -12.66 4.31
N ASP A 156 1.74 -11.51 4.41
CA ASP A 156 2.01 -10.36 3.52
C ASP A 156 3.48 -9.94 3.62
N VAL A 157 4.04 -9.44 2.53
CA VAL A 157 5.44 -9.01 2.48
C VAL A 157 5.57 -7.64 1.85
N VAL A 158 6.46 -6.84 2.42
CA VAL A 158 6.85 -5.53 1.89
C VAL A 158 8.35 -5.57 1.60
N TYR A 159 8.71 -5.27 0.35
CA TYR A 159 10.09 -5.10 -0.09
C TYR A 159 10.36 -3.61 -0.30
N VAL A 160 11.44 -3.10 0.26
CA VAL A 160 11.81 -1.68 0.14
C VAL A 160 13.13 -1.55 -0.62
N TYR A 161 13.09 -0.84 -1.73
CA TYR A 161 14.30 -0.44 -2.46
C TYR A 161 14.72 0.95 -1.99
N LEU A 162 15.87 1.03 -1.32
CA LEU A 162 16.36 2.24 -0.68
C LEU A 162 17.61 2.73 -1.37
N PHE A 163 17.63 4.01 -1.79
CA PHE A 163 18.83 4.72 -2.22
C PHE A 163 19.49 5.42 -1.03
N ASP A 164 20.80 5.25 -0.89
CA ASP A 164 21.61 5.87 0.16
C ASP A 164 21.88 7.35 -0.19
N LYS A 165 21.91 8.21 0.81
CA LYS A 165 22.30 9.62 0.63
C LYS A 165 23.78 9.69 0.26
N ILE A 166 24.11 10.50 -0.75
CA ILE A 166 25.51 10.76 -1.12
C ILE A 166 26.20 11.41 0.09
N ALA A 167 27.33 10.85 0.52
CA ALA A 167 28.11 11.43 1.59
C ALA A 167 28.58 12.84 1.19
N GLU A 168 28.28 13.82 2.02
CA GLU A 168 28.79 15.17 1.85
C GLU A 168 30.31 15.11 2.06
N THR A 169 31.08 15.24 1.00
CA THR A 169 32.55 15.37 1.11
C THR A 169 32.81 16.64 1.88
N GLU A 170 33.39 16.52 3.08
CA GLU A 170 33.93 17.70 3.78
C GLU A 170 34.79 18.50 2.77
N PRO A 171 34.59 19.82 2.69
CA PRO A 171 35.42 20.63 1.81
C PRO A 171 36.87 20.39 2.20
N GLN A 172 37.60 19.82 1.28
CA GLN A 172 39.05 19.61 1.47
C GLN A 172 39.66 20.95 1.87
N PRO A 173 40.45 21.04 2.96
CA PRO A 173 41.04 22.28 3.39
C PRO A 173 41.81 22.85 2.23
N GLN A 174 41.39 24.03 1.77
CA GLN A 174 42.02 24.75 0.67
C GLN A 174 43.49 24.91 1.04
N PRO A 175 44.45 24.54 0.18
CA PRO A 175 45.86 24.74 0.47
C PRO A 175 46.05 26.20 0.83
N THR A 176 46.52 26.45 2.04
CA THR A 176 46.87 27.78 2.52
C THR A 176 48.03 28.27 1.65
N THR A 177 47.75 29.09 0.68
CA THR A 177 48.80 29.84 -0.04
C THR A 177 49.45 30.75 1.01
N VAL A 178 50.67 30.38 1.40
CA VAL A 178 51.50 31.25 2.25
C VAL A 178 51.77 32.49 1.44
N GLN A 179 51.04 33.54 1.70
CA GLN A 179 51.24 34.84 1.10
C GLN A 179 52.53 35.42 1.65
N PRO A 180 53.52 35.86 0.81
CA PRO A 180 54.71 36.47 1.32
C PRO A 180 54.37 37.76 2.09
N THR A 181 54.96 37.93 3.23
CA THR A 181 54.78 39.05 4.17
C THR A 181 54.90 40.38 3.44
N PRO A 182 53.89 41.23 3.38
CA PRO A 182 54.05 42.55 2.79
C PRO A 182 54.73 43.51 3.78
N THR A 183 55.79 44.14 3.32
CA THR A 183 56.48 45.26 3.98
C THR A 183 55.48 46.38 4.27
N VAL A 184 55.37 46.75 5.55
CA VAL A 184 54.48 47.78 6.06
C VAL A 184 54.76 49.12 5.40
N LYS A 185 53.83 49.58 4.56
CA LYS A 185 53.68 51.02 4.25
C LYS A 185 52.42 51.50 4.95
N THR A 186 52.61 52.36 5.96
CA THR A 186 51.55 53.00 6.73
C THR A 186 50.70 53.89 5.82
N VAL A 187 49.50 53.44 5.51
CA VAL A 187 48.49 54.26 4.85
C VAL A 187 47.39 54.51 5.89
N VAL A 188 47.22 55.76 6.24
CA VAL A 188 46.12 56.21 7.12
C VAL A 188 44.80 56.06 6.34
N GLN A 189 43.99 55.08 6.71
CA GLN A 189 42.64 54.96 6.15
C GLN A 189 41.62 55.64 7.03
N LYS A 190 40.82 56.53 6.42
CA LYS A 190 39.64 57.15 7.02
C LYS A 190 38.61 56.04 7.36
N LYS A 191 38.25 55.94 8.61
CA LYS A 191 37.23 55.02 9.16
C LYS A 191 35.84 55.46 8.69
N THR A 192 35.25 54.74 7.75
CA THR A 192 33.82 54.93 7.41
C THR A 192 32.99 54.11 8.39
N VAL A 193 32.23 54.81 9.20
CA VAL A 193 31.35 54.18 10.19
C VAL A 193 30.02 53.87 9.48
N TYR A 194 29.77 52.57 9.25
CA TYR A 194 28.44 52.13 8.84
C TYR A 194 27.53 52.07 10.07
N LYS A 195 26.45 52.88 10.12
CA LYS A 195 25.37 52.74 11.09
C LYS A 195 24.61 51.49 10.78
N LYS A 196 24.63 50.52 11.73
CA LYS A 196 23.78 49.35 11.72
C LYS A 196 22.34 49.81 11.97
N GLN A 197 21.47 49.69 10.98
CA GLN A 197 20.04 49.96 11.15
C GLN A 197 19.41 48.76 11.89
N TYR A 198 18.95 49.01 13.10
CA TYR A 198 18.23 48.01 13.89
C TYR A 198 16.79 48.00 13.38
N VAL A 199 16.32 46.84 12.90
CA VAL A 199 14.91 46.61 12.62
C VAL A 199 14.32 45.94 13.85
N GLU A 200 13.40 46.64 14.53
CA GLU A 200 12.72 46.06 15.68
C GLU A 200 11.83 44.88 15.29
N PRO A 201 11.76 43.81 16.11
CA PRO A 201 10.88 42.70 15.83
C PRO A 201 9.42 43.12 16.00
N ILE A 202 8.60 42.80 15.00
CA ILE A 202 7.16 42.98 15.04
C ILE A 202 6.57 41.97 16.03
N THR A 203 6.09 42.45 17.18
CA THR A 203 5.32 41.62 18.12
C THR A 203 3.88 41.52 17.63
N LEU A 204 3.48 40.32 17.21
CA LEU A 204 2.08 40.01 16.94
C LEU A 204 1.33 39.83 18.25
N LYS A 205 0.37 40.71 18.54
CA LYS A 205 -0.60 40.55 19.63
C LYS A 205 -1.60 39.45 19.23
N THR A 206 -1.64 38.37 20.00
CA THR A 206 -2.68 37.35 19.96
C THR A 206 -3.97 37.91 20.53
N GLY A 207 -5.01 38.07 19.73
CA GLY A 207 -6.32 38.39 20.28
C GLY A 207 -7.39 38.96 19.38
N ASP A 208 -7.23 39.00 18.07
CA ASP A 208 -8.34 39.46 17.21
C ASP A 208 -8.57 38.49 16.05
N ASN A 209 -9.85 38.12 15.83
CA ASN A 209 -10.31 37.30 14.72
C ASN A 209 -10.05 38.03 13.39
N LEU A 210 -8.87 37.88 12.86
CA LEU A 210 -8.51 38.34 11.53
C LEU A 210 -8.31 37.17 10.60
N THR A 211 -9.15 37.17 9.58
CA THR A 211 -8.99 36.32 8.39
C THR A 211 -7.58 36.57 7.81
N PHE A 212 -6.66 35.64 7.99
CA PHE A 212 -5.28 35.81 7.57
C PHE A 212 -5.17 35.61 6.07
N LEU A 213 -4.93 36.69 5.34
CA LEU A 213 -4.38 36.64 3.99
C LEU A 213 -2.85 36.75 4.15
N GLY A 214 -2.19 35.62 4.35
CA GLY A 214 -0.75 35.57 4.55
C GLY A 214 0.00 35.58 3.21
N VAL A 215 0.73 36.67 2.97
CA VAL A 215 1.83 36.70 2.01
C VAL A 215 3.09 36.42 2.79
N LEU A 216 3.69 35.26 2.60
CA LEU A 216 5.01 34.96 3.18
C LEU A 216 6.07 35.34 2.14
N VAL A 217 6.77 36.46 2.39
CA VAL A 217 7.96 36.81 1.64
C VAL A 217 9.17 36.28 2.40
N GLY A 218 9.69 35.15 1.96
CA GLY A 218 10.95 34.63 2.45
C GLY A 218 12.10 35.13 1.60
N LEU A 219 12.96 35.95 2.18
CA LEU A 219 14.23 36.34 1.57
C LEU A 219 15.29 35.30 1.93
N CYS A 220 15.58 34.39 1.02
CA CYS A 220 16.81 33.61 1.07
C CYS A 220 17.95 34.44 0.48
N ALA A 221 19.08 34.44 1.16
CA ALA A 221 20.29 35.16 0.80
C ALA A 221 21.01 34.53 -0.43
N ALA A 222 20.30 34.32 -1.52
CA ALA A 222 20.79 33.91 -2.81
C ALA A 222 19.78 34.19 -3.93
N GLY A 223 19.19 35.40 -3.94
CA GLY A 223 18.68 36.02 -5.17
C GLY A 223 17.57 35.34 -5.95
N PHE A 224 16.63 34.58 -5.34
CA PHE A 224 15.42 34.11 -6.02
C PHE A 224 14.17 34.52 -5.25
N ALA A 225 13.37 35.37 -5.86
CA ALA A 225 12.05 35.72 -5.37
C ALA A 225 11.02 34.74 -5.91
N GLY A 226 10.39 33.92 -5.04
CA GLY A 226 9.29 33.07 -5.40
C GLY A 226 8.01 33.55 -4.72
N THR A 227 7.01 33.96 -5.51
CA THR A 227 5.67 34.33 -5.01
C THR A 227 4.77 33.12 -5.00
N ILE A 228 4.27 32.68 -3.84
CA ILE A 228 3.27 31.61 -3.74
C ILE A 228 1.91 32.28 -3.50
N ILE A 229 0.96 32.07 -4.41
CA ILE A 229 -0.43 32.54 -4.31
C ILE A 229 -1.29 31.37 -3.81
N PHE A 230 -1.91 31.51 -2.62
CA PHE A 230 -2.89 30.55 -2.13
C PHE A 230 -4.32 31.00 -2.49
N GLY A 231 -5.01 30.14 -3.21
CA GLY A 231 -6.41 30.37 -3.57
C GLY A 231 -7.37 30.11 -2.39
N LYS A 232 -8.35 30.99 -2.26
CA LYS A 232 -9.42 30.97 -1.25
C LYS A 232 -10.42 29.84 -1.56
N LYS A 233 -10.56 28.84 -0.68
CA LYS A 233 -11.61 27.83 -0.75
C LYS A 233 -12.89 28.37 -0.10
N ARG A 234 -13.94 28.60 -0.88
CA ARG A 234 -15.28 28.92 -0.36
C ARG A 234 -15.94 27.63 0.13
N SER A 235 -16.35 27.58 1.37
CA SER A 235 -17.30 26.60 1.89
C SER A 235 -18.73 27.11 1.64
N LYS A 236 -19.54 26.24 1.11
CA LYS A 236 -20.99 26.30 1.25
C LYS A 236 -21.40 25.32 2.33
#